data_afaa14e9e756db4c905cfca05d6394e4
#
_entry.id   afaa14e9e756db4c905cfca05d6394e4
#
_cell.length_a   1.000
_cell.length_b   1.000
_cell.length_c   1.000
_cell.angle_alpha   90.00
_cell.angle_beta   90.00
_cell.angle_gamma   90.00
#
_symmetry.space_group_name_H-M   'P 1'
#
loop_
_entity.id
_entity.type
_entity.pdbx_description
1 polymer ?
#
loop_
_entity_poly.entity_id
_entity_poly.type
_entity_poly.pdbx_seq_one_letter_code
_entity_poly.pdbx_strand_id
1 'polypeptide(L)'
;MKKLFVLLIAVCMLLCACGAEPAPTTEATTEATTEATTEATTVATEPPVLYRNPLNGAPMDAPYTGRIVAVVINNLKGALPHYGVAEADIYYEIEVEGDITRCLMIYSDLEGVDSIGPVRSTRTYFNNVALSYDAPLVHCGGSVRGRNGYADKNGGTIPDWDHLNEQSNGSYFFRDQDRYKNQGYAWEHCLFTNGENLLKAVTDKGFATDAQQDFGLQFAEAVKLDGFIAEKVQVKFRNGKTTDFTYDATTGLYRMEQYGSTYIDANTGDQVGFKNLLVLKTDQSFRKDDEYSRAYYELEGEGEGYLAINGEIVNIKWSRADWDSPFVYTLEDGTAVTLDVGTTYVSIICDEKGAVDYN
;
A
#
# COMPACT_ATOMS: atom_id res chain seq x y z
N MET A 1 -39.44 -3.22 -37.42
CA MET A 1 -40.87 -3.46 -37.16
C MET A 1 -41.14 -3.07 -35.72
N LYS A 2 -41.99 -2.07 -35.57
CA LYS A 2 -42.47 -1.45 -34.32
C LYS A 2 -43.38 -2.42 -33.54
N LYS A 3 -43.38 -2.32 -32.20
CA LYS A 3 -44.53 -2.48 -31.28
C LYS A 3 -43.96 -2.21 -29.86
N LEU A 4 -44.16 -1.18 -29.22
CA LEU A 4 -45.14 -0.33 -28.54
C LEU A 4 -46.28 -1.10 -27.83
N PHE A 5 -46.28 -1.07 -26.46
CA PHE A 5 -47.43 -1.23 -25.58
C PHE A 5 -47.07 -0.63 -24.22
N VAL A 6 -47.51 0.55 -23.87
CA VAL A 6 -48.76 1.09 -23.30
C VAL A 6 -49.02 0.66 -21.82
N LEU A 7 -48.82 1.62 -20.96
CA LEU A 7 -49.40 2.18 -19.75
C LEU A 7 -50.72 1.54 -19.26
N LEU A 8 -50.82 1.26 -17.95
CA LEU A 8 -52.08 1.34 -17.23
C LEU A 8 -51.91 1.87 -15.81
N ILE A 9 -52.49 3.04 -15.57
CA ILE A 9 -52.74 3.73 -14.31
C ILE A 9 -54.06 3.19 -13.75
N ALA A 10 -54.11 2.96 -12.44
CA ALA A 10 -55.37 2.88 -11.71
C ALA A 10 -55.29 3.64 -10.39
N VAL A 11 -55.98 4.75 -10.40
CA VAL A 11 -56.38 5.58 -9.25
C VAL A 11 -57.67 5.00 -8.68
N CYS A 12 -57.77 4.92 -7.36
CA CYS A 12 -59.06 4.89 -6.69
C CYS A 12 -59.06 5.78 -5.43
N MET A 13 -59.94 6.73 -5.47
CA MET A 13 -60.28 7.73 -4.44
C MET A 13 -61.34 7.23 -3.46
N LEU A 14 -61.27 7.84 -2.26
CA LEU A 14 -62.33 8.33 -1.39
C LEU A 14 -63.42 7.38 -0.87
N LEU A 15 -63.68 7.50 0.43
CA LEU A 15 -64.92 8.10 0.96
C LEU A 15 -64.89 8.31 2.45
N CYS A 16 -65.39 9.49 2.86
CA CYS A 16 -65.71 10.02 4.17
C CYS A 16 -66.83 9.26 4.89
N ALA A 17 -66.81 9.36 6.25
CA ALA A 17 -68.10 9.47 7.01
C ALA A 17 -67.88 10.26 8.32
N CYS A 18 -68.70 11.27 8.49
CA CYS A 18 -68.90 12.12 9.66
C CYS A 18 -69.73 11.45 10.76
N GLY A 19 -69.65 11.97 11.99
CA GLY A 19 -70.66 11.77 13.05
C GLY A 19 -70.19 12.22 14.42
N ALA A 20 -70.49 13.44 14.76
CA ALA A 20 -71.33 14.06 15.79
C ALA A 20 -70.78 14.05 17.23
N GLU A 21 -70.61 15.29 17.75
CA GLU A 21 -70.51 15.70 19.15
C GLU A 21 -71.81 15.41 19.92
N PRO A 22 -71.74 15.40 21.32
CA PRO A 22 -72.27 16.58 22.06
C PRO A 22 -71.38 17.01 23.24
N ALA A 23 -71.47 18.31 23.54
CA ALA A 23 -70.91 19.03 24.66
C ALA A 23 -71.93 19.00 25.86
N PRO A 24 -71.71 19.80 26.99
CA PRO A 24 -70.57 19.91 27.92
C PRO A 24 -70.96 19.64 29.35
N THR A 25 -70.04 19.48 30.27
CA THR A 25 -70.32 19.69 31.71
C THR A 25 -69.12 20.34 32.40
N THR A 26 -69.43 21.39 33.12
CA THR A 26 -68.61 22.34 33.86
C THR A 26 -68.15 21.78 35.22
N GLU A 27 -67.02 22.36 35.69
CA GLU A 27 -66.50 22.48 37.09
C GLU A 27 -65.40 21.47 37.46
N ALA A 28 -64.16 21.91 37.73
CA ALA A 28 -63.71 22.63 38.92
C ALA A 28 -62.21 23.01 38.75
N THR A 29 -61.94 24.24 39.14
CA THR A 29 -60.63 24.86 39.24
C THR A 29 -59.76 24.19 40.31
N THR A 30 -58.55 23.74 39.92
CA THR A 30 -57.42 23.54 40.86
C THR A 30 -56.16 24.01 40.17
N GLU A 31 -55.61 25.10 40.70
CA GLU A 31 -54.32 25.60 40.28
C GLU A 31 -53.24 24.56 40.63
N ALA A 32 -52.57 24.01 39.60
CA ALA A 32 -51.36 23.27 39.77
C ALA A 32 -50.25 24.05 39.07
N THR A 33 -49.27 24.44 39.84
CA THR A 33 -48.02 25.06 39.44
C THR A 33 -47.29 24.13 38.43
N THR A 34 -47.18 24.55 37.20
CA THR A 34 -46.43 23.81 36.20
C THR A 34 -44.95 24.21 36.27
N GLU A 35 -44.13 23.36 36.87
CA GLU A 35 -42.69 23.41 36.68
C GLU A 35 -42.41 23.09 35.21
N ALA A 36 -41.80 24.04 34.51
CA ALA A 36 -41.32 23.86 33.16
C ALA A 36 -40.10 22.91 33.16
N THR A 37 -40.34 21.65 32.86
CA THR A 37 -39.27 20.71 32.57
C THR A 37 -38.70 21.08 31.20
N THR A 38 -37.54 21.74 31.21
CA THR A 38 -36.74 21.96 30.00
C THR A 38 -36.20 20.59 29.58
N GLU A 39 -36.80 19.95 28.60
CA GLU A 39 -36.20 18.80 27.92
C GLU A 39 -34.91 19.29 27.24
N ALA A 40 -33.78 18.87 27.80
CA ALA A 40 -32.51 19.03 27.14
C ALA A 40 -32.52 18.14 25.88
N THR A 41 -32.68 18.77 24.73
CA THR A 41 -32.47 18.12 23.44
C THR A 41 -31.00 17.72 23.37
N THR A 42 -30.69 16.48 23.69
CA THR A 42 -29.41 15.88 23.40
C THR A 42 -29.29 15.83 21.88
N VAL A 43 -28.55 16.78 21.30
CA VAL A 43 -28.08 16.67 19.92
C VAL A 43 -27.21 15.41 19.89
N ALA A 44 -27.69 14.39 19.23
CA ALA A 44 -26.85 13.21 18.92
C ALA A 44 -25.69 13.72 18.10
N THR A 45 -24.51 13.85 18.71
CA THR A 45 -23.27 14.08 18.00
C THR A 45 -23.05 12.85 17.11
N GLU A 46 -23.04 13.04 15.80
CA GLU A 46 -22.58 11.98 14.89
C GLU A 46 -21.20 11.50 15.36
N PRO A 47 -20.96 10.17 15.36
CA PRO A 47 -19.64 9.67 15.71
C PRO A 47 -18.61 10.35 14.84
N PRO A 48 -17.44 10.75 15.38
CA PRO A 48 -16.41 11.42 14.61
C PRO A 48 -16.02 10.54 13.41
N VAL A 49 -16.00 11.13 12.22
CA VAL A 49 -15.52 10.45 11.03
C VAL A 49 -14.04 10.19 11.24
N LEU A 50 -13.68 8.93 11.32
CA LEU A 50 -12.28 8.53 11.49
C LEU A 50 -11.64 8.43 10.10
N TYR A 51 -10.82 9.42 9.74
CA TYR A 51 -9.96 9.32 8.57
C TYR A 51 -8.74 8.46 8.87
N ARG A 52 -8.26 7.74 7.86
CA ARG A 52 -7.07 6.90 7.98
C ARG A 52 -6.12 7.15 6.82
N ASN A 53 -4.84 7.02 7.09
CA ASN A 53 -3.82 6.94 6.05
C ASN A 53 -4.12 5.72 5.15
N PRO A 54 -4.19 5.90 3.81
CA PRO A 54 -4.62 4.84 2.90
C PRO A 54 -3.64 3.67 2.78
N LEU A 55 -2.37 3.85 3.19
CA LEU A 55 -1.31 2.83 3.05
C LEU A 55 -0.98 2.09 4.35
N ASN A 56 -1.14 2.74 5.51
CA ASN A 56 -0.75 2.16 6.80
C ASN A 56 -1.87 2.18 7.85
N GLY A 57 -3.03 2.75 7.53
CA GLY A 57 -4.19 2.78 8.41
C GLY A 57 -4.10 3.71 9.61
N ALA A 58 -3.02 4.49 9.77
CA ALA A 58 -2.86 5.42 10.88
C ALA A 58 -4.02 6.44 10.94
N PRO A 59 -4.55 6.77 12.13
CA PRO A 59 -5.60 7.77 12.27
C PRO A 59 -5.13 9.13 11.74
N MET A 60 -6.05 9.86 11.10
CA MET A 60 -5.82 11.20 10.56
C MET A 60 -6.94 12.15 11.00
N ASP A 61 -6.61 13.42 11.18
CA ASP A 61 -7.58 14.48 11.55
C ASP A 61 -8.43 14.94 10.34
N ALA A 62 -7.97 14.65 9.11
CA ALA A 62 -8.63 15.05 7.86
C ALA A 62 -8.43 13.95 6.79
N PRO A 63 -9.21 13.96 5.70
CA PRO A 63 -8.99 13.08 4.56
C PRO A 63 -7.56 13.21 4.02
N TYR A 64 -6.98 12.09 3.59
CA TYR A 64 -5.70 12.11 2.90
C TYR A 64 -5.83 12.89 1.58
N THR A 65 -4.92 13.84 1.37
CA THR A 65 -4.86 14.67 0.16
C THR A 65 -3.44 14.74 -0.43
N GLY A 66 -2.53 13.91 0.10
CA GLY A 66 -1.15 13.86 -0.37
C GLY A 66 -0.98 13.14 -1.71
N ARG A 67 0.24 13.12 -2.21
CA ARG A 67 0.62 12.31 -3.37
C ARG A 67 1.49 11.14 -2.91
N ILE A 68 1.01 9.92 -3.11
CA ILE A 68 1.80 8.72 -2.89
C ILE A 68 2.94 8.70 -3.90
N VAL A 69 4.14 8.34 -3.45
CA VAL A 69 5.34 8.24 -4.30
C VAL A 69 6.02 6.90 -4.07
N ALA A 70 6.46 6.26 -5.15
CA ALA A 70 7.16 4.98 -5.12
C ALA A 70 8.62 5.13 -5.57
N VAL A 71 9.59 4.59 -4.82
CA VAL A 71 11.03 4.74 -5.10
C VAL A 71 11.70 3.37 -5.22
N VAL A 72 12.36 3.12 -6.35
CA VAL A 72 13.12 1.88 -6.58
C VAL A 72 14.48 1.94 -5.91
N ILE A 73 14.75 1.00 -5.02
CA ILE A 73 15.95 0.94 -4.19
C ILE A 73 16.81 -0.28 -4.52
N ASN A 74 18.12 -0.08 -4.52
CA ASN A 74 19.11 -1.12 -4.75
C ASN A 74 19.25 -2.02 -3.52
N ASN A 75 19.01 -3.33 -3.65
CA ASN A 75 19.13 -4.26 -2.52
C ASN A 75 20.32 -5.23 -2.65
N LEU A 76 21.42 -4.79 -3.28
CA LEU A 76 22.69 -5.50 -3.16
C LEU A 76 23.29 -5.37 -1.76
N LYS A 77 23.94 -6.41 -1.26
CA LYS A 77 24.65 -6.36 0.02
C LYS A 77 25.61 -5.17 0.12
N GLY A 78 26.31 -4.87 -0.97
CA GLY A 78 27.25 -3.73 -1.05
C GLY A 78 26.56 -2.35 -1.12
N ALA A 79 25.24 -2.30 -1.19
CA ALA A 79 24.47 -1.06 -1.19
C ALA A 79 23.91 -0.70 0.21
N LEU A 80 24.05 -1.61 1.19
CA LEU A 80 23.59 -1.38 2.55
C LEU A 80 24.52 -0.43 3.32
N PRO A 81 24.02 0.32 4.33
CA PRO A 81 22.62 0.41 4.71
C PRO A 81 21.79 1.21 3.74
N HIS A 82 20.46 1.00 3.78
CA HIS A 82 19.49 1.83 3.10
C HIS A 82 19.07 3.01 3.98
N TYR A 83 18.46 4.01 3.34
CA TYR A 83 17.95 5.22 3.96
C TYR A 83 16.47 5.39 3.56
N GLY A 84 15.64 5.80 4.49
CA GLY A 84 14.23 6.08 4.23
C GLY A 84 13.31 4.85 4.32
N VAL A 85 13.80 3.74 4.87
CA VAL A 85 12.97 2.52 5.02
C VAL A 85 11.97 2.66 6.14
N ALA A 86 12.39 3.28 7.25
CA ALA A 86 11.55 3.45 8.44
C ALA A 86 10.38 4.41 8.20
N GLU A 87 10.53 5.31 7.24
CA GLU A 87 9.52 6.29 6.84
C GLU A 87 8.59 5.77 5.74
N ALA A 88 8.92 4.64 5.10
CA ALA A 88 8.07 4.03 4.07
C ALA A 88 6.87 3.32 4.70
N ASP A 89 5.67 3.54 4.15
CA ASP A 89 4.45 2.83 4.58
C ASP A 89 4.44 1.38 4.11
N ILE A 90 4.86 1.15 2.85
CA ILE A 90 4.91 -0.18 2.25
C ILE A 90 6.29 -0.39 1.61
N TYR A 91 6.86 -1.54 1.90
CA TYR A 91 8.16 -1.97 1.39
C TYR A 91 8.01 -3.25 0.58
N TYR A 92 8.14 -3.15 -0.73
CA TYR A 92 8.18 -4.32 -1.61
C TYR A 92 9.60 -4.83 -1.78
N GLU A 93 9.74 -6.16 -1.82
CA GLU A 93 10.98 -6.83 -2.23
C GLU A 93 10.68 -7.83 -3.34
N ILE A 94 11.36 -7.66 -4.50
CA ILE A 94 11.14 -8.49 -5.69
C ILE A 94 12.49 -8.86 -6.29
N GLU A 95 12.63 -10.13 -6.70
CA GLU A 95 13.86 -10.60 -7.36
C GLU A 95 14.04 -9.93 -8.72
N VAL A 96 15.27 -9.59 -9.02
CA VAL A 96 15.71 -9.10 -10.34
C VAL A 96 16.79 -10.04 -10.89
N GLU A 97 17.35 -9.70 -12.03
CA GLU A 97 18.48 -10.44 -12.61
C GLU A 97 19.75 -10.36 -11.73
N GLY A 98 20.64 -11.33 -11.86
CA GLY A 98 21.92 -11.37 -11.17
C GLY A 98 21.84 -11.87 -9.72
N ASP A 99 20.86 -12.71 -9.45
CA ASP A 99 20.67 -13.39 -8.16
C ASP A 99 20.52 -12.42 -6.97
N ILE A 100 19.87 -11.29 -7.23
CA ILE A 100 19.60 -10.26 -6.22
C ILE A 100 18.13 -9.86 -6.22
N THR A 101 17.71 -9.15 -5.19
CA THR A 101 16.42 -8.47 -5.16
C THR A 101 16.61 -6.96 -5.32
N ARG A 102 15.52 -6.26 -5.60
CA ARG A 102 15.37 -4.81 -5.43
C ARG A 102 14.16 -4.54 -4.59
N CYS A 103 14.15 -3.34 -3.99
CA CYS A 103 13.04 -2.91 -3.21
C CYS A 103 12.30 -1.78 -3.91
N LEU A 104 11.01 -1.66 -3.61
CA LEU A 104 10.20 -0.50 -3.93
C LEU A 104 9.61 0.00 -2.63
N MET A 105 10.00 1.21 -2.24
CA MET A 105 9.48 1.88 -1.06
C MET A 105 8.35 2.81 -1.47
N ILE A 106 7.20 2.73 -0.80
CA ILE A 106 6.01 3.54 -1.10
C ILE A 106 5.71 4.41 0.11
N TYR A 107 5.55 5.70 -0.15
CA TYR A 107 5.37 6.74 0.86
C TYR A 107 4.07 7.47 0.63
N SER A 108 3.28 7.65 1.67
CA SER A 108 2.17 8.59 1.70
C SER A 108 2.59 9.96 2.22
N ASP A 109 3.64 10.01 3.04
CA ASP A 109 4.22 11.23 3.57
C ASP A 109 5.74 11.27 3.30
N LEU A 110 6.22 12.42 2.84
CA LEU A 110 7.63 12.65 2.54
C LEU A 110 8.22 13.80 3.38
N GLU A 111 7.42 14.41 4.26
CA GLU A 111 7.92 15.48 5.13
C GLU A 111 8.97 14.96 6.09
N GLY A 112 10.11 15.64 6.15
CA GLY A 112 11.19 15.29 7.08
C GLY A 112 11.98 14.05 6.73
N VAL A 113 11.76 13.42 5.57
CA VAL A 113 12.58 12.28 5.13
C VAL A 113 13.92 12.78 4.59
N ASP A 114 14.98 12.64 5.38
CA ASP A 114 16.30 13.24 5.12
C ASP A 114 17.00 12.66 3.89
N SER A 115 16.90 11.33 3.70
CA SER A 115 17.51 10.64 2.56
C SER A 115 16.68 9.40 2.19
N ILE A 116 16.59 9.13 0.90
CA ILE A 116 15.95 7.92 0.34
C ILE A 116 16.90 7.31 -0.67
N GLY A 117 17.28 6.05 -0.45
CA GLY A 117 18.16 5.36 -1.38
C GLY A 117 19.00 4.22 -0.79
N PRO A 118 19.93 3.69 -1.59
CA PRO A 118 20.35 4.13 -2.94
C PRO A 118 19.31 3.84 -4.04
N VAL A 119 18.97 4.86 -4.81
CA VAL A 119 17.99 4.75 -5.91
C VAL A 119 18.56 3.91 -7.06
N ARG A 120 17.71 3.08 -7.67
CA ARG A 120 18.15 2.11 -8.69
C ARG A 120 17.15 2.00 -9.86
N SER A 121 17.59 1.19 -10.82
CA SER A 121 16.90 1.00 -12.10
C SER A 121 15.59 0.22 -11.95
N THR A 122 14.55 0.70 -12.62
CA THR A 122 13.24 0.04 -12.64
C THR A 122 13.19 -1.19 -13.54
N ARG A 123 12.13 -1.98 -13.36
CA ARG A 123 11.66 -3.08 -14.19
C ARG A 123 10.16 -2.91 -14.42
N THR A 124 9.59 -3.59 -15.39
CA THR A 124 8.17 -3.48 -15.71
C THR A 124 7.26 -3.78 -14.52
N TYR A 125 7.59 -4.80 -13.74
CA TYR A 125 6.80 -5.16 -12.57
C TYR A 125 6.87 -4.13 -11.43
N PHE A 126 7.93 -3.33 -11.30
CA PHE A 126 7.93 -2.18 -10.39
C PHE A 126 7.00 -1.06 -10.89
N ASN A 127 6.94 -0.86 -12.23
CA ASN A 127 5.98 0.06 -12.82
C ASN A 127 4.55 -0.37 -12.47
N ASN A 128 4.25 -1.67 -12.65
CA ASN A 128 2.93 -2.23 -12.35
C ASN A 128 2.55 -2.08 -10.87
N VAL A 129 3.49 -2.33 -9.95
CA VAL A 129 3.23 -2.15 -8.51
C VAL A 129 3.03 -0.68 -8.18
N ALA A 130 3.83 0.24 -8.72
CA ALA A 130 3.64 1.67 -8.47
C ALA A 130 2.27 2.17 -8.95
N LEU A 131 1.82 1.68 -10.12
CA LEU A 131 0.50 2.03 -10.68
C LEU A 131 -0.67 1.55 -9.83
N SER A 132 -0.55 0.40 -9.13
CA SER A 132 -1.60 -0.04 -8.22
C SER A 132 -1.84 0.90 -7.03
N TYR A 133 -0.94 1.86 -6.82
CA TYR A 133 -1.04 2.94 -5.84
C TYR A 133 -1.17 4.32 -6.50
N ASP A 134 -1.40 4.37 -7.82
CA ASP A 134 -1.36 5.62 -8.61
C ASP A 134 -0.11 6.48 -8.30
N ALA A 135 1.01 5.85 -8.01
CA ALA A 135 2.22 6.49 -7.52
C ALA A 135 3.19 6.83 -8.66
N PRO A 136 3.66 8.08 -8.79
CA PRO A 136 4.82 8.38 -9.63
C PRO A 136 6.01 7.54 -9.18
N LEU A 137 6.67 6.91 -10.19
CA LEU A 137 7.79 6.02 -9.94
C LEU A 137 9.13 6.75 -10.02
N VAL A 138 9.86 6.78 -8.93
CA VAL A 138 11.21 7.38 -8.83
C VAL A 138 12.27 6.29 -9.07
N HIS A 139 13.15 6.50 -10.05
CA HIS A 139 14.15 5.51 -10.43
C HIS A 139 15.37 6.10 -11.15
N CYS A 140 16.44 5.32 -11.30
CA CYS A 140 17.60 5.68 -12.09
C CYS A 140 17.78 4.69 -13.25
N GLY A 141 17.32 5.05 -14.44
CA GLY A 141 17.35 4.16 -15.60
C GLY A 141 16.46 2.92 -15.43
N GLY A 142 16.77 1.86 -16.18
CA GLY A 142 15.97 0.63 -16.13
C GLY A 142 16.26 -0.33 -17.27
N SER A 143 15.56 -1.47 -17.31
CA SER A 143 15.41 -2.23 -18.54
C SER A 143 14.82 -1.34 -19.63
N VAL A 144 15.04 -1.65 -20.89
CA VAL A 144 14.50 -0.82 -21.99
C VAL A 144 12.99 -0.63 -21.85
N ARG A 145 12.26 -1.70 -21.55
CA ARG A 145 10.81 -1.62 -21.34
C ARG A 145 10.46 -0.87 -20.04
N GLY A 146 11.11 -1.21 -18.91
CA GLY A 146 10.84 -0.55 -17.65
C GLY A 146 10.99 0.96 -17.70
N ARG A 147 12.14 1.47 -18.18
CA ARG A 147 12.40 2.92 -18.26
C ARG A 147 11.55 3.65 -19.30
N ASN A 148 10.97 2.94 -20.27
CA ASN A 148 10.10 3.50 -21.30
C ASN A 148 8.61 3.39 -20.91
N GLY A 149 8.30 3.05 -19.67
CA GLY A 149 6.94 3.03 -19.15
C GLY A 149 6.08 1.92 -19.77
N TYR A 150 6.61 0.74 -19.93
CA TYR A 150 5.79 -0.40 -20.32
C TYR A 150 5.16 -1.03 -19.08
N ALA A 151 3.86 -1.11 -19.07
CA ALA A 151 3.13 -2.11 -18.29
C ALA A 151 3.35 -3.45 -18.98
N ASP A 152 3.31 -4.54 -18.26
CA ASP A 152 4.04 -5.64 -18.71
C ASP A 152 3.50 -6.47 -19.86
N LYS A 153 2.60 -7.39 -19.67
CA LYS A 153 2.41 -8.61 -20.46
C LYS A 153 2.21 -8.42 -21.96
N ASN A 154 1.50 -7.42 -22.40
CA ASN A 154 1.10 -7.22 -23.80
C ASN A 154 1.89 -6.14 -24.53
N GLY A 155 2.90 -5.56 -23.90
CA GLY A 155 3.79 -4.59 -24.52
C GLY A 155 3.18 -3.21 -24.75
N GLY A 156 2.08 -2.89 -24.08
CA GLY A 156 1.53 -1.53 -24.06
C GLY A 156 2.38 -0.58 -23.25
N THR A 157 2.52 0.66 -23.71
CA THR A 157 3.04 1.75 -22.87
C THR A 157 1.95 2.21 -21.92
N ILE A 158 2.36 2.56 -20.69
CA ILE A 158 1.49 3.17 -19.71
C ILE A 158 1.12 4.56 -20.24
N PRO A 159 -0.17 4.87 -20.45
CA PRO A 159 -0.59 6.21 -20.80
C PRO A 159 -0.24 7.19 -19.68
N ASP A 160 0.24 8.38 -20.06
CA ASP A 160 0.51 9.50 -19.12
C ASP A 160 1.28 9.07 -17.84
N TRP A 161 2.29 8.21 -18.02
CA TRP A 161 3.05 7.63 -16.93
C TRP A 161 3.84 8.67 -16.14
N ASP A 162 3.38 8.90 -14.92
CA ASP A 162 4.06 9.73 -13.95
C ASP A 162 5.32 9.03 -13.43
N HIS A 163 6.49 9.58 -13.77
CA HIS A 163 7.77 9.05 -13.29
C HIS A 163 8.86 10.10 -13.15
N LEU A 164 9.82 9.80 -12.32
CA LEU A 164 11.00 10.62 -12.10
C LEU A 164 12.27 9.81 -12.33
N ASN A 165 12.76 9.82 -13.58
CA ASN A 165 14.02 9.15 -13.93
C ASN A 165 15.20 10.10 -13.73
N GLU A 166 16.17 9.73 -12.88
CA GLU A 166 17.38 10.54 -12.60
C GLU A 166 18.10 10.97 -13.88
N GLN A 167 18.16 10.11 -14.90
CA GLN A 167 18.85 10.41 -16.16
C GLN A 167 18.29 11.62 -16.91
N SER A 168 17.01 11.97 -16.69
CA SER A 168 16.36 13.13 -17.29
C SER A 168 15.92 14.20 -16.26
N ASN A 169 15.98 13.92 -14.98
CA ASN A 169 15.51 14.75 -13.89
C ASN A 169 16.53 14.87 -12.74
N GLY A 170 17.83 14.89 -13.07
CA GLY A 170 18.92 14.81 -12.09
C GLY A 170 18.91 15.89 -11.00
N SER A 171 18.18 17.00 -11.18
CA SER A 171 18.08 18.08 -10.18
C SER A 171 17.35 17.69 -8.89
N TYR A 172 16.57 16.59 -8.91
CA TYR A 172 15.87 16.05 -7.73
C TYR A 172 16.65 14.94 -7.02
N PHE A 173 17.87 14.68 -7.49
CA PHE A 173 18.74 13.65 -6.96
C PHE A 173 20.09 14.21 -6.56
N PHE A 174 20.78 13.50 -5.70
CA PHE A 174 22.16 13.79 -5.36
C PHE A 174 22.97 12.52 -5.20
N ARG A 175 24.29 12.67 -5.32
CA ARG A 175 25.20 11.56 -5.04
C ARG A 175 25.96 11.84 -3.75
N ASP A 176 25.86 10.92 -2.82
CA ASP A 176 26.61 10.97 -1.58
C ASP A 176 28.12 10.79 -1.88
N GLN A 177 28.82 11.92 -1.85
CA GLN A 177 30.25 11.99 -2.14
C GLN A 177 31.10 11.38 -1.02
N ASP A 178 30.63 11.45 0.23
CA ASP A 178 31.33 10.88 1.37
C ASP A 178 31.29 9.36 1.29
N ARG A 179 30.09 8.80 1.04
CA ARG A 179 29.89 7.37 0.81
C ARG A 179 30.79 6.84 -0.28
N TYR A 180 30.91 7.57 -1.40
CA TYR A 180 31.75 7.17 -2.52
C TYR A 180 33.26 7.30 -2.21
N LYS A 181 33.72 8.48 -1.75
CA LYS A 181 35.14 8.81 -1.67
C LYS A 181 35.82 8.30 -0.40
N ASN A 182 35.08 8.34 0.72
CA ASN A 182 35.66 8.08 2.03
C ASN A 182 35.27 6.71 2.57
N GLN A 183 34.04 6.25 2.27
CA GLN A 183 33.55 4.95 2.75
C GLN A 183 33.77 3.82 1.76
N GLY A 184 34.17 4.10 0.50
CA GLY A 184 34.58 3.10 -0.49
C GLY A 184 33.42 2.40 -1.21
N TYR A 185 32.21 2.94 -1.17
CA TYR A 185 31.08 2.37 -1.91
C TYR A 185 31.25 2.57 -3.41
N ALA A 186 30.74 1.63 -4.20
CA ALA A 186 30.67 1.80 -5.63
C ALA A 186 29.77 3.00 -6.00
N TRP A 187 30.12 3.73 -7.05
CA TRP A 187 29.41 4.93 -7.49
C TRP A 187 27.90 4.71 -7.66
N GLU A 188 27.51 3.54 -8.11
CA GLU A 188 26.14 3.12 -8.32
C GLU A 188 25.33 2.89 -7.01
N HIS A 189 25.99 2.84 -5.86
CA HIS A 189 25.40 2.71 -4.54
C HIS A 189 25.32 4.05 -3.80
N CYS A 190 25.59 5.14 -4.49
CA CYS A 190 25.67 6.48 -3.89
C CYS A 190 24.65 7.48 -4.46
N LEU A 191 23.63 7.01 -5.18
CA LEU A 191 22.57 7.87 -5.70
C LEU A 191 21.39 7.91 -4.74
N PHE A 192 21.00 9.12 -4.35
CA PHE A 192 19.93 9.38 -3.38
C PHE A 192 18.99 10.47 -3.87
N THR A 193 17.83 10.50 -3.26
CA THR A 193 16.91 11.63 -3.20
C THR A 193 16.52 11.87 -1.74
N ASN A 194 15.58 12.76 -1.49
CA ASN A 194 15.00 13.01 -0.16
C ASN A 194 13.56 13.50 -0.29
N GLY A 195 12.87 13.66 0.84
CA GLY A 195 11.49 14.09 0.86
C GLY A 195 11.28 15.46 0.23
N GLU A 196 12.13 16.45 0.55
CA GLU A 196 12.05 17.80 -0.02
C GLU A 196 12.13 17.80 -1.56
N ASN A 197 13.10 17.06 -2.10
CA ASN A 197 13.28 16.94 -3.55
C ASN A 197 12.08 16.28 -4.22
N LEU A 198 11.49 15.25 -3.60
CA LEU A 198 10.32 14.56 -4.15
C LEU A 198 9.07 15.41 -4.06
N LEU A 199 8.81 16.11 -2.95
CA LEU A 199 7.70 17.07 -2.83
C LEU A 199 7.83 18.20 -3.86
N LYS A 200 9.05 18.70 -4.05
CA LYS A 200 9.34 19.66 -5.12
C LYS A 200 9.07 19.07 -6.50
N ALA A 201 9.46 17.82 -6.77
CA ALA A 201 9.22 17.17 -8.05
C ALA A 201 7.72 16.99 -8.33
N VAL A 202 6.94 16.58 -7.32
CA VAL A 202 5.47 16.48 -7.42
C VAL A 202 4.88 17.80 -7.91
N THR A 203 5.29 18.91 -7.32
CA THR A 203 4.82 20.24 -7.69
C THR A 203 5.32 20.68 -9.07
N ASP A 204 6.63 20.59 -9.34
CA ASP A 204 7.24 21.06 -10.58
C ASP A 204 6.77 20.29 -11.82
N LYS A 205 6.43 19.00 -11.66
CA LYS A 205 5.93 18.13 -12.73
C LYS A 205 4.42 18.20 -12.88
N GLY A 206 3.72 18.77 -11.91
CA GLY A 206 2.27 18.83 -11.91
C GLY A 206 1.63 17.45 -11.73
N PHE A 207 2.28 16.54 -10.99
CA PHE A 207 1.66 15.27 -10.61
C PHE A 207 0.42 15.56 -9.78
N ALA A 208 -0.70 14.90 -10.10
CA ALA A 208 -1.97 15.12 -9.42
C ALA A 208 -1.82 14.84 -7.91
N THR A 209 -2.35 15.74 -7.06
CA THR A 209 -2.28 15.63 -5.59
C THR A 209 -3.63 15.26 -4.98
N ASP A 210 -4.69 15.22 -5.78
CA ASP A 210 -6.07 14.93 -5.38
C ASP A 210 -6.54 13.55 -5.81
N ALA A 211 -5.64 12.73 -6.36
CA ALA A 211 -5.96 11.37 -6.74
C ALA A 211 -6.29 10.54 -5.51
N GLN A 212 -7.57 10.42 -5.22
CA GLN A 212 -8.12 9.56 -4.18
C GLN A 212 -8.33 8.19 -4.81
N GLN A 213 -7.50 7.23 -4.46
CA GLN A 213 -7.75 5.84 -4.83
C GLN A 213 -8.06 5.02 -3.59
N ASP A 214 -9.06 4.19 -3.69
CA ASP A 214 -9.25 3.07 -2.79
C ASP A 214 -8.28 1.96 -3.22
N PHE A 215 -7.27 1.73 -2.43
CA PHE A 215 -6.27 0.68 -2.70
C PHE A 215 -6.72 -0.70 -2.20
N GLY A 216 -7.97 -0.84 -1.76
CA GLY A 216 -8.52 -2.10 -1.26
C GLY A 216 -7.94 -2.56 0.08
N LEU A 217 -7.10 -1.74 0.74
CA LEU A 217 -6.50 -2.08 2.02
C LEU A 217 -7.46 -1.76 3.17
N GLN A 218 -7.66 -2.73 4.06
CA GLN A 218 -8.45 -2.56 5.28
C GLN A 218 -7.55 -2.64 6.49
N PHE A 219 -7.78 -1.79 7.49
CA PHE A 219 -6.94 -1.69 8.68
C PHE A 219 -7.76 -1.73 9.96
N ALA A 220 -7.23 -2.43 10.97
CA ALA A 220 -7.72 -2.41 12.34
C ALA A 220 -6.55 -2.45 13.33
N GLU A 221 -6.81 -2.07 14.57
CA GLU A 221 -5.84 -2.21 15.66
C GLU A 221 -5.85 -3.63 16.23
N ALA A 222 -4.67 -4.16 16.53
CA ALA A 222 -4.48 -5.44 17.19
C ALA A 222 -5.20 -6.61 16.49
N VAL A 223 -5.01 -6.70 15.18
CA VAL A 223 -5.55 -7.78 14.35
C VAL A 223 -5.05 -9.12 14.87
N LYS A 224 -5.98 -10.08 15.00
CA LYS A 224 -5.67 -11.47 15.33
C LYS A 224 -5.98 -12.35 14.13
N LEU A 225 -5.05 -13.22 13.82
CA LEU A 225 -5.23 -14.26 12.84
C LEU A 225 -5.58 -15.56 13.56
N ASP A 226 -6.37 -16.43 12.93
CA ASP A 226 -6.56 -17.82 13.38
C ASP A 226 -5.62 -18.71 12.56
N GLY A 227 -4.33 -18.58 12.86
CA GLY A 227 -3.27 -19.12 12.06
C GLY A 227 -2.26 -19.98 12.82
N PHE A 228 -1.15 -20.25 12.17
CA PHE A 228 -0.01 -20.94 12.76
C PHE A 228 0.89 -19.95 13.50
N ILE A 229 1.62 -20.44 14.51
CA ILE A 229 2.66 -19.65 15.17
C ILE A 229 3.74 -19.28 14.14
N ALA A 230 4.14 -18.03 14.15
CA ALA A 230 5.14 -17.47 13.24
C ALA A 230 6.01 -16.42 13.96
N GLU A 231 6.69 -16.85 15.04
CA GLU A 231 7.66 -15.99 15.74
C GLU A 231 8.87 -15.70 14.85
N LYS A 232 9.15 -16.57 13.90
CA LYS A 232 10.14 -16.35 12.84
C LYS A 232 9.52 -16.65 11.49
N VAL A 233 9.81 -15.77 10.53
CA VAL A 233 9.41 -15.93 9.14
C VAL A 233 10.64 -15.74 8.27
N GLN A 234 10.92 -16.69 7.38
CA GLN A 234 11.95 -16.57 6.35
C GLN A 234 11.29 -16.58 4.98
N VAL A 235 11.53 -15.55 4.21
CA VAL A 235 11.16 -15.48 2.80
C VAL A 235 12.37 -15.85 1.95
N LYS A 236 12.21 -16.89 1.14
CA LYS A 236 13.25 -17.40 0.24
C LYS A 236 12.87 -17.09 -1.21
N PHE A 237 13.72 -16.36 -1.87
CA PHE A 237 13.60 -16.06 -3.29
C PHE A 237 14.18 -17.22 -4.15
N ARG A 238 13.76 -17.26 -5.41
CA ARG A 238 14.15 -18.32 -6.36
C ARG A 238 15.68 -18.53 -6.46
N ASN A 239 16.44 -17.46 -6.41
CA ASN A 239 17.90 -17.44 -6.50
C ASN A 239 18.62 -17.87 -5.21
N GLY A 240 17.85 -18.17 -4.13
CA GLY A 240 18.37 -18.57 -2.84
C GLY A 240 18.70 -17.43 -1.88
N LYS A 241 18.48 -16.14 -2.27
CA LYS A 241 18.50 -15.05 -1.29
C LYS A 241 17.37 -15.26 -0.29
N THR A 242 17.64 -15.01 0.99
CA THR A 242 16.63 -15.00 2.06
C THR A 242 16.50 -13.61 2.66
N THR A 243 15.29 -13.33 3.14
CA THR A 243 15.00 -12.23 4.05
C THR A 243 14.33 -12.83 5.26
N ASP A 244 14.85 -12.51 6.44
CA ASP A 244 14.48 -13.14 7.69
C ASP A 244 13.79 -12.13 8.60
N PHE A 245 12.79 -12.59 9.34
CA PHE A 245 12.03 -11.77 10.27
C PHE A 245 11.90 -12.50 11.61
N THR A 246 12.07 -11.75 12.69
CA THR A 246 11.78 -12.23 14.05
C THR A 246 10.74 -11.32 14.68
N TYR A 247 9.65 -11.89 15.17
CA TYR A 247 8.59 -11.15 15.84
C TYR A 247 9.05 -10.67 17.21
N ASP A 248 8.95 -9.38 17.45
CA ASP A 248 9.18 -8.72 18.72
C ASP A 248 7.82 -8.39 19.36
N ALA A 249 7.37 -9.22 20.28
CA ALA A 249 6.10 -9.05 20.97
C ALA A 249 6.00 -7.76 21.80
N THR A 250 7.12 -7.11 22.14
CA THR A 250 7.13 -5.85 22.88
C THR A 250 6.69 -4.68 22.01
N THR A 251 7.10 -4.70 20.73
CA THR A 251 6.77 -3.65 19.76
C THR A 251 5.65 -4.06 18.79
N GLY A 252 5.36 -5.36 18.73
CA GLY A 252 4.45 -5.95 17.76
C GLY A 252 4.98 -5.82 16.32
N LEU A 253 6.31 -5.85 16.15
CA LEU A 253 6.96 -5.73 14.84
C LEU A 253 7.72 -7.02 14.50
N TYR A 254 7.67 -7.39 13.24
CA TYR A 254 8.60 -8.33 12.64
C TYR A 254 9.90 -7.62 12.29
N ARG A 255 10.95 -7.85 13.08
CA ARG A 255 12.29 -7.25 12.91
C ARG A 255 13.04 -7.91 11.79
N MET A 256 13.42 -7.13 10.78
CA MET A 256 14.02 -7.62 9.55
C MET A 256 15.52 -7.85 9.68
N GLU A 257 15.99 -8.95 9.10
CA GLU A 257 17.40 -9.26 8.85
C GLU A 257 17.57 -9.63 7.37
N GLN A 258 18.70 -9.29 6.79
CA GLN A 258 19.06 -9.75 5.46
C GLN A 258 20.58 -9.91 5.31
N TYR A 259 20.99 -10.80 4.43
CA TYR A 259 22.40 -11.16 4.26
C TYR A 259 23.10 -11.61 5.56
N GLY A 260 22.34 -12.22 6.49
CA GLY A 260 22.82 -12.69 7.78
C GLY A 260 23.17 -11.59 8.77
N SER A 261 22.57 -10.41 8.63
CA SER A 261 22.80 -9.25 9.51
C SER A 261 21.50 -8.50 9.76
N THR A 262 21.42 -7.88 10.94
CA THR A 262 20.38 -6.94 11.30
C THR A 262 20.25 -5.86 10.23
N TYR A 263 19.02 -5.63 9.76
CA TYR A 263 18.76 -4.61 8.77
C TYR A 263 18.43 -3.27 9.43
N ILE A 264 19.32 -2.29 9.23
CA ILE A 264 19.25 -0.97 9.87
C ILE A 264 18.86 0.08 8.83
N ASP A 265 17.93 0.95 9.17
CA ASP A 265 17.71 2.21 8.45
C ASP A 265 18.78 3.24 8.87
N ALA A 266 19.41 3.86 7.88
CA ALA A 266 20.51 4.76 8.15
C ALA A 266 20.09 6.19 8.52
N ASN A 267 18.82 6.58 8.26
CA ASN A 267 18.30 7.86 8.77
C ASN A 267 18.10 7.80 10.28
N THR A 268 17.53 6.71 10.79
CA THR A 268 17.15 6.56 12.20
C THR A 268 18.21 5.86 13.04
N GLY A 269 18.99 4.97 12.45
CA GLY A 269 19.92 4.06 13.14
C GLY A 269 19.24 2.85 13.80
N ASP A 270 17.92 2.70 13.64
CA ASP A 270 17.13 1.63 14.24
C ASP A 270 17.02 0.41 13.32
N GLN A 271 16.77 -0.75 13.91
CA GLN A 271 16.43 -1.94 13.16
C GLN A 271 15.05 -1.80 12.53
N VAL A 272 15.00 -2.00 11.22
CA VAL A 272 13.75 -2.00 10.44
C VAL A 272 12.82 -3.11 10.90
N GLY A 273 11.53 -2.80 10.99
CA GLY A 273 10.50 -3.76 11.34
C GLY A 273 9.14 -3.37 10.75
N PHE A 274 8.29 -4.37 10.57
CA PHE A 274 6.98 -4.22 9.93
C PHE A 274 5.88 -4.82 10.80
N LYS A 275 4.69 -4.22 10.77
CA LYS A 275 3.50 -4.77 11.42
C LYS A 275 2.94 -5.97 10.67
N ASN A 276 2.96 -5.87 9.34
CA ASN A 276 2.36 -6.86 8.46
C ASN A 276 3.42 -7.40 7.50
N LEU A 277 3.45 -8.72 7.31
CA LEU A 277 4.24 -9.35 6.27
C LEU A 277 3.28 -10.02 5.27
N LEU A 278 3.30 -9.56 4.03
CA LEU A 278 2.61 -10.17 2.90
C LEU A 278 3.65 -10.87 2.00
N VAL A 279 3.39 -12.12 1.65
CA VAL A 279 4.19 -12.84 0.67
C VAL A 279 3.27 -13.32 -0.44
N LEU A 280 3.46 -12.80 -1.65
CA LEU A 280 2.65 -13.13 -2.81
C LEU A 280 3.43 -14.11 -3.70
N LYS A 281 2.83 -15.24 -4.01
CA LYS A 281 3.36 -16.26 -4.91
C LYS A 281 2.78 -16.04 -6.30
N THR A 282 3.62 -16.05 -7.31
CA THR A 282 3.20 -15.85 -8.70
C THR A 282 4.13 -16.55 -9.67
N ASP A 283 3.65 -16.76 -10.89
CA ASP A 283 4.45 -17.26 -12.00
C ASP A 283 5.56 -16.29 -12.38
N GLN A 284 6.75 -16.81 -12.50
CA GLN A 284 7.91 -16.08 -13.00
C GLN A 284 8.40 -16.69 -14.33
N SER A 285 8.54 -15.87 -15.31
CA SER A 285 9.14 -16.25 -16.59
C SER A 285 10.33 -15.35 -16.96
N PHE A 286 11.05 -15.70 -18.02
CA PHE A 286 12.16 -14.89 -18.53
C PHE A 286 11.87 -14.47 -19.95
N ARG A 287 12.09 -13.20 -20.23
CA ARG A 287 11.83 -12.62 -21.53
C ARG A 287 12.90 -13.05 -22.54
N LYS A 288 12.46 -13.72 -23.60
CA LYS A 288 13.33 -14.14 -24.71
C LYS A 288 13.71 -12.99 -25.65
N ASP A 289 12.92 -11.92 -25.65
CA ASP A 289 13.14 -10.70 -26.43
C ASP A 289 13.95 -9.63 -25.68
N ASP A 290 14.45 -9.94 -24.50
CA ASP A 290 15.32 -9.08 -23.70
C ASP A 290 16.76 -9.60 -23.77
N GLU A 291 17.69 -8.71 -24.09
CA GLU A 291 19.15 -9.01 -24.23
C GLU A 291 19.74 -9.71 -23.00
N TYR A 292 19.20 -9.43 -21.81
CA TYR A 292 19.66 -9.99 -20.54
C TYR A 292 18.70 -11.04 -19.98
N SER A 293 17.70 -11.47 -20.75
CA SER A 293 16.69 -12.44 -20.31
C SER A 293 16.09 -12.07 -18.94
N ARG A 294 15.68 -10.79 -18.78
CA ARG A 294 15.16 -10.30 -17.49
C ARG A 294 13.88 -10.98 -17.10
N ALA A 295 13.69 -11.10 -15.81
CA ALA A 295 12.51 -11.69 -15.23
C ALA A 295 11.24 -10.88 -15.57
N TYR A 296 10.17 -11.60 -15.66
CA TYR A 296 8.81 -11.15 -15.76
C TYR A 296 7.97 -11.87 -14.69
N TYR A 297 7.14 -11.15 -14.00
CA TYR A 297 6.19 -11.69 -13.02
C TYR A 297 4.76 -11.50 -13.51
N GLU A 298 3.96 -12.56 -13.42
CA GLU A 298 2.52 -12.46 -13.73
C GLU A 298 1.81 -11.82 -12.54
N LEU A 299 1.50 -10.54 -12.65
CA LEU A 299 0.89 -9.76 -11.58
C LEU A 299 -0.59 -9.41 -11.85
N GLU A 300 -1.17 -9.99 -12.89
CA GLU A 300 -2.60 -9.91 -13.20
C GLU A 300 -3.23 -11.28 -12.95
N GLY A 301 -4.52 -11.32 -12.61
CA GLY A 301 -5.22 -12.57 -12.29
C GLY A 301 -5.26 -12.86 -10.79
N GLU A 302 -4.89 -14.05 -10.39
CA GLU A 302 -4.98 -14.51 -9.01
C GLU A 302 -3.81 -15.42 -8.63
N GLY A 303 -3.53 -15.51 -7.33
CA GLY A 303 -2.52 -16.39 -6.79
C GLY A 303 -2.69 -16.61 -5.29
N GLU A 304 -1.83 -17.47 -4.75
CA GLU A 304 -1.75 -17.75 -3.33
C GLU A 304 -0.70 -16.88 -2.65
N GLY A 305 -0.73 -16.82 -1.34
CA GLY A 305 0.24 -16.10 -0.54
C GLY A 305 0.12 -16.38 0.94
N TYR A 306 0.85 -15.59 1.71
CA TYR A 306 0.84 -15.65 3.16
C TYR A 306 0.68 -14.25 3.74
N LEU A 307 0.03 -14.18 4.90
CA LEU A 307 -0.05 -12.99 5.73
C LEU A 307 0.43 -13.34 7.13
N ALA A 308 1.45 -12.64 7.64
CA ALA A 308 1.86 -12.75 9.02
C ALA A 308 1.63 -11.41 9.75
N ILE A 309 0.97 -11.49 10.92
CA ILE A 309 0.64 -10.38 11.81
C ILE A 309 0.75 -10.89 13.26
N ASN A 310 1.33 -10.10 14.14
CA ASN A 310 1.31 -10.33 15.58
C ASN A 310 1.78 -11.74 16.03
N GLY A 311 2.76 -12.31 15.32
CA GLY A 311 3.35 -13.61 15.67
C GLY A 311 2.56 -14.83 15.13
N GLU A 312 1.55 -14.59 14.28
CA GLU A 312 0.76 -15.62 13.61
C GLU A 312 0.82 -15.46 12.09
N ILE A 313 0.64 -16.55 11.34
CA ILE A 313 0.62 -16.59 9.87
C ILE A 313 -0.56 -17.42 9.35
N VAL A 314 -1.18 -16.93 8.29
CA VAL A 314 -2.26 -17.61 7.56
C VAL A 314 -1.97 -17.64 6.05
N ASN A 315 -2.59 -18.60 5.36
CA ASN A 315 -2.67 -18.55 3.90
C ASN A 315 -3.65 -17.48 3.46
N ILE A 316 -3.34 -16.82 2.36
CA ILE A 316 -4.22 -15.86 1.69
C ILE A 316 -4.28 -16.15 0.21
N LYS A 317 -5.25 -15.53 -0.45
CA LYS A 317 -5.31 -15.39 -1.90
C LYS A 317 -5.14 -13.91 -2.25
N TRP A 318 -4.47 -13.67 -3.36
CA TRP A 318 -4.44 -12.34 -3.95
C TRP A 318 -5.09 -12.40 -5.34
N SER A 319 -5.69 -11.30 -5.74
CA SER A 319 -6.17 -11.10 -7.11
C SER A 319 -5.91 -9.68 -7.57
N ARG A 320 -5.81 -9.50 -8.87
CA ARG A 320 -5.61 -8.21 -9.52
C ARG A 320 -6.25 -8.23 -10.89
N ALA A 321 -7.17 -7.31 -11.14
CA ALA A 321 -8.00 -7.32 -12.35
C ALA A 321 -7.24 -6.91 -13.61
N ASP A 322 -6.36 -5.92 -13.49
CA ASP A 322 -5.59 -5.34 -14.60
C ASP A 322 -4.25 -4.80 -14.08
N TRP A 323 -3.35 -4.43 -14.99
CA TRP A 323 -1.97 -3.99 -14.71
C TRP A 323 -1.87 -2.70 -13.86
N ASP A 324 -2.92 -1.89 -13.77
CA ASP A 324 -3.02 -0.67 -12.95
C ASP A 324 -3.98 -0.79 -11.76
N SER A 325 -4.71 -1.91 -11.67
CA SER A 325 -5.63 -2.13 -10.56
C SER A 325 -4.89 -2.39 -9.25
N PRO A 326 -5.44 -2.01 -8.09
CA PRO A 326 -4.95 -2.45 -6.79
C PRO A 326 -4.97 -3.97 -6.63
N PHE A 327 -4.09 -4.48 -5.79
CA PHE A 327 -4.18 -5.87 -5.31
C PHE A 327 -5.32 -6.01 -4.32
N VAL A 328 -6.07 -7.10 -4.45
CA VAL A 328 -7.11 -7.51 -3.49
C VAL A 328 -6.63 -8.74 -2.75
N TYR A 329 -6.71 -8.72 -1.42
CA TYR A 329 -6.28 -9.82 -0.57
C TYR A 329 -7.47 -10.42 0.17
N THR A 330 -7.60 -11.76 0.15
CA THR A 330 -8.66 -12.48 0.86
C THR A 330 -8.09 -13.65 1.64
N LEU A 331 -8.73 -14.01 2.74
CA LEU A 331 -8.52 -15.29 3.40
C LEU A 331 -9.05 -16.44 2.53
N GLU A 332 -8.75 -17.69 2.90
CA GLU A 332 -9.18 -18.87 2.13
C GLU A 332 -10.70 -19.00 2.02
N ASP A 333 -11.46 -18.46 2.98
CA ASP A 333 -12.92 -18.46 2.98
C ASP A 333 -13.53 -17.31 2.15
N GLY A 334 -12.70 -16.46 1.54
CA GLY A 334 -13.12 -15.29 0.74
C GLY A 334 -13.34 -14.00 1.54
N THR A 335 -13.12 -14.02 2.86
CA THR A 335 -13.16 -12.81 3.70
C THR A 335 -12.03 -11.88 3.32
N ALA A 336 -12.30 -10.57 3.20
CA ALA A 336 -11.26 -9.58 2.93
C ALA A 336 -10.21 -9.56 4.05
N VAL A 337 -8.93 -9.48 3.68
CA VAL A 337 -7.84 -9.34 4.64
C VAL A 337 -7.93 -7.99 5.32
N THR A 338 -7.76 -7.98 6.64
CA THR A 338 -7.56 -6.79 7.46
C THR A 338 -6.11 -6.78 7.94
N LEU A 339 -5.38 -5.70 7.68
CA LEU A 339 -4.02 -5.47 8.14
C LEU A 339 -4.02 -4.79 9.51
N ASP A 340 -2.97 -5.02 10.30
CA ASP A 340 -2.75 -4.24 11.51
C ASP A 340 -2.24 -2.83 11.15
N VAL A 341 -2.68 -1.82 11.89
CA VAL A 341 -2.25 -0.43 11.67
C VAL A 341 -0.73 -0.32 11.79
N GLY A 342 -0.09 0.13 10.73
CA GLY A 342 1.36 0.31 10.64
C GLY A 342 1.94 -0.14 9.30
N THR A 343 3.26 -0.22 9.24
CA THR A 343 4.00 -0.50 8.01
C THR A 343 3.85 -1.94 7.54
N THR A 344 3.90 -2.12 6.22
CA THR A 344 3.74 -3.43 5.58
C THR A 344 4.94 -3.79 4.71
N TYR A 345 5.53 -4.96 4.94
CA TYR A 345 6.44 -5.60 4.00
C TYR A 345 5.66 -6.48 3.04
N VAL A 346 5.98 -6.40 1.75
CA VAL A 346 5.42 -7.25 0.70
C VAL A 346 6.55 -7.87 -0.11
N SER A 347 6.60 -9.18 -0.20
CA SER A 347 7.47 -9.85 -1.18
C SER A 347 6.66 -10.49 -2.28
N ILE A 348 7.20 -10.44 -3.50
CA ILE A 348 6.68 -11.19 -4.65
C ILE A 348 7.71 -12.24 -5.00
N ILE A 349 7.33 -13.52 -4.82
CA ILE A 349 8.22 -14.66 -5.03
C ILE A 349 7.71 -15.57 -6.15
N CYS A 350 8.63 -16.27 -6.80
CA CYS A 350 8.32 -17.29 -7.80
C CYS A 350 7.61 -18.47 -7.15
N ASP A 351 6.45 -18.86 -7.63
CA ASP A 351 5.66 -19.96 -7.07
C ASP A 351 6.41 -21.30 -7.05
N GLU A 352 7.13 -21.62 -8.13
CA GLU A 352 7.84 -22.90 -8.26
C GLU A 352 9.10 -23.01 -7.36
N LYS A 353 9.75 -21.91 -7.04
CA LYS A 353 11.11 -21.91 -6.44
C LYS A 353 11.29 -20.98 -5.25
N GLY A 354 10.35 -20.12 -5.01
CA GLY A 354 10.27 -19.34 -3.77
C GLY A 354 9.63 -20.18 -2.66
N ALA A 355 9.97 -19.85 -1.41
CA ALA A 355 9.40 -20.53 -0.24
C ALA A 355 9.22 -19.54 0.92
N VAL A 356 8.33 -19.91 1.82
CA VAL A 356 8.18 -19.28 3.14
C VAL A 356 8.32 -20.33 4.19
N ASP A 357 9.31 -20.19 5.06
CA ASP A 357 9.50 -21.01 6.23
C ASP A 357 9.12 -20.22 7.48
N TYR A 358 8.42 -20.83 8.45
CA TYR A 358 8.00 -20.17 9.68
C TYR A 358 7.95 -21.13 10.87
N ASN A 359 8.12 -20.61 12.08
CA ASN A 359 8.07 -21.38 13.35
C ASN A 359 7.68 -20.49 14.54
#